data_cc654f5404743f14a6ca7fe538c51404
#
_entry.id   cc654f5404743f14a6ca7fe538c51404
#
_cell.length_a   1.000
_cell.length_b   1.000
_cell.length_c   1.000
_cell.angle_alpha   90.00
_cell.angle_beta   90.00
_cell.angle_gamma   90.00
#
_symmetry.space_group_name_H-M   'P 1'
#
loop_
_entity.id
_entity.type
_entity.pdbx_description
1 polymer ?
#
loop_
_entity_poly.entity_id
_entity_poly.type
_entity_poly.pdbx_seq_one_letter_code
_entity_poly.pdbx_strand_id
1 'polypeptide(L)'
;MSTLLLASTFALAAPSAHAFDLVVHASTVAKALKVQVFKDKGRYYLQKPDRCSDPYLENPIVSFREGRVFVGARFAGRIGALIGGVCQSATEPSAIMLSARPVLHAQQAALEDVRVEAADTPMVAAALQTLIGGNALSRLHIDVLEAVRALTAPNRTAPFTIAVRGLQLSNLVVQNEELHVTVNGAVEIR
;
A
#
# COMPACT_ATOMS: atom_id res chain seq x y z
N MET A 1 19.47 -1.69 68.71
CA MET A 1 18.18 -1.32 68.04
C MET A 1 18.43 -1.28 66.55
N SER A 2 18.10 -2.37 65.78
CA SER A 2 18.30 -2.48 64.36
C SER A 2 16.96 -2.32 63.68
N THR A 3 16.82 -1.27 62.91
CA THR A 3 15.62 -0.96 62.14
C THR A 3 15.71 -1.62 60.75
N LEU A 4 14.88 -2.62 60.50
CA LEU A 4 14.72 -3.24 59.19
C LEU A 4 13.82 -2.33 58.31
N LEU A 5 14.36 -1.80 57.21
CA LEU A 5 13.60 -1.14 56.16
C LEU A 5 13.09 -2.21 55.18
N LEU A 6 11.78 -2.44 55.15
CA LEU A 6 11.11 -3.21 54.11
C LEU A 6 10.95 -2.32 52.84
N ALA A 7 11.68 -2.65 51.82
CA ALA A 7 11.47 -2.04 50.49
C ALA A 7 10.36 -2.82 49.75
N SER A 8 9.19 -2.21 49.61
CA SER A 8 8.08 -2.75 48.80
C SER A 8 8.33 -2.46 47.34
N THR A 9 8.69 -3.47 46.53
CA THR A 9 8.78 -3.39 45.09
C THR A 9 7.38 -3.46 44.49
N PHE A 10 6.88 -2.34 44.02
CA PHE A 10 5.69 -2.28 43.15
C PHE A 10 6.07 -2.82 41.76
N ALA A 11 5.65 -4.03 41.45
CA ALA A 11 5.70 -4.57 40.12
C ALA A 11 4.61 -3.85 39.28
N LEU A 12 5.01 -2.89 38.46
CA LEU A 12 4.15 -2.32 37.41
C LEU A 12 3.86 -3.43 36.41
N ALA A 13 2.66 -3.98 36.42
CA ALA A 13 2.19 -4.87 35.37
C ALA A 13 2.10 -4.08 34.07
N ALA A 14 3.02 -4.32 33.12
CA ALA A 14 2.94 -3.78 31.80
C ALA A 14 1.67 -4.31 31.11
N PRO A 15 0.88 -3.47 30.45
CA PRO A 15 -0.28 -3.93 29.68
C PRO A 15 0.21 -4.91 28.61
N SER A 16 -0.36 -6.12 28.60
CA SER A 16 -0.05 -7.12 27.58
C SER A 16 -0.52 -6.60 26.22
N ALA A 17 0.43 -6.32 25.32
CA ALA A 17 0.11 -6.04 23.93
C ALA A 17 -0.39 -7.35 23.31
N HIS A 18 -1.62 -7.35 22.79
CA HIS A 18 -2.18 -8.48 22.07
C HIS A 18 -1.94 -8.28 20.56
N ALA A 19 -1.49 -9.36 19.90
CA ALA A 19 -1.45 -9.41 18.45
C ALA A 19 -2.84 -9.81 17.94
N PHE A 20 -3.32 -9.13 16.91
CA PHE A 20 -4.53 -9.49 16.18
C PHE A 20 -4.30 -9.41 14.69
N ASP A 21 -4.96 -10.28 13.95
CA ASP A 21 -4.86 -10.32 12.50
C ASP A 21 -6.05 -9.60 11.89
N LEU A 22 -5.74 -8.72 10.94
CA LEU A 22 -6.71 -8.07 10.07
C LEU A 22 -6.67 -8.74 8.72
N VAL A 23 -7.83 -9.19 8.25
CA VAL A 23 -8.01 -9.64 6.88
C VAL A 23 -8.46 -8.47 6.04
N VAL A 24 -7.64 -8.14 5.03
CA VAL A 24 -7.89 -7.00 4.14
C VAL A 24 -8.26 -7.52 2.76
N HIS A 25 -9.51 -7.30 2.37
CA HIS A 25 -10.01 -7.70 1.06
C HIS A 25 -9.45 -6.84 -0.07
N ALA A 26 -9.30 -7.41 -1.25
CA ALA A 26 -8.79 -6.74 -2.45
C ALA A 26 -9.55 -5.44 -2.79
N SER A 27 -10.86 -5.41 -2.58
CA SER A 27 -11.69 -4.21 -2.76
C SER A 27 -11.31 -3.05 -1.83
N THR A 28 -10.86 -3.36 -0.62
CA THR A 28 -10.39 -2.36 0.35
C THR A 28 -9.07 -1.76 -0.11
N VAL A 29 -8.13 -2.62 -0.56
CA VAL A 29 -6.85 -2.14 -1.13
C VAL A 29 -7.08 -1.33 -2.40
N ALA A 30 -7.99 -1.75 -3.28
CA ALA A 30 -8.35 -0.99 -4.48
C ALA A 30 -8.91 0.41 -4.14
N LYS A 31 -9.73 0.54 -3.10
CA LYS A 31 -10.21 1.84 -2.61
C LYS A 31 -9.07 2.69 -2.06
N ALA A 32 -8.18 2.10 -1.26
CA ALA A 32 -7.00 2.80 -0.72
C ALA A 32 -6.08 3.31 -1.85
N LEU A 33 -5.80 2.46 -2.86
CA LEU A 33 -5.03 2.87 -4.03
C LEU A 33 -5.67 4.06 -4.76
N LYS A 34 -6.99 4.03 -4.97
CA LYS A 34 -7.71 5.15 -5.61
C LYS A 34 -7.56 6.45 -4.84
N VAL A 35 -7.61 6.41 -3.52
CA VAL A 35 -7.54 7.61 -2.67
C VAL A 35 -6.10 8.10 -2.46
N GLN A 36 -5.16 7.19 -2.20
CA GLN A 36 -3.81 7.54 -1.79
C GLN A 36 -2.83 7.66 -2.96
N VAL A 37 -3.04 6.89 -4.02
CA VAL A 37 -2.11 6.76 -5.14
C VAL A 37 -2.66 7.41 -6.42
N PHE A 38 -3.88 7.06 -6.80
CA PHE A 38 -4.54 7.57 -8.01
C PHE A 38 -5.31 8.88 -7.75
N LYS A 39 -4.75 9.75 -6.92
CA LYS A 39 -5.40 10.97 -6.42
C LYS A 39 -5.52 12.10 -7.44
N ASP A 40 -4.73 12.07 -8.52
CA ASP A 40 -4.80 13.08 -9.56
C ASP A 40 -5.85 12.70 -10.60
N LYS A 41 -7.10 13.03 -10.35
CA LYS A 41 -8.27 12.72 -11.21
C LYS A 41 -8.37 11.23 -11.57
N GLY A 42 -8.03 10.33 -10.62
CA GLY A 42 -8.03 8.90 -10.83
C GLY A 42 -6.81 8.36 -11.59
N ARG A 43 -5.72 9.12 -11.67
CA ARG A 43 -4.49 8.79 -12.39
C ARG A 43 -3.29 8.69 -11.46
N TYR A 44 -2.38 7.83 -11.83
CA TYR A 44 -1.04 7.73 -11.25
C TYR A 44 -0.01 7.91 -12.37
N TYR A 45 0.72 9.02 -12.36
CA TYR A 45 1.76 9.30 -13.35
C TYR A 45 3.02 8.51 -13.03
N LEU A 46 3.48 7.72 -14.00
CA LEU A 46 4.69 6.89 -13.87
C LEU A 46 5.97 7.73 -13.88
N GLN A 47 5.90 8.90 -14.48
CA GLN A 47 6.94 9.93 -14.43
C GLN A 47 6.29 11.31 -14.37
N LYS A 48 7.08 12.33 -14.03
CA LYS A 48 6.60 13.71 -14.08
C LYS A 48 6.21 14.05 -15.54
N PRO A 49 4.96 14.48 -15.77
CA PRO A 49 4.53 14.88 -17.10
C PRO A 49 5.41 15.99 -17.69
N ASP A 50 5.77 15.85 -18.94
CA ASP A 50 6.50 16.85 -19.70
C ASP A 50 5.87 17.10 -21.07
N ARG A 51 6.52 17.91 -21.91
CA ARG A 51 6.01 18.27 -23.25
C ARG A 51 5.80 17.06 -24.15
N CYS A 52 6.60 16.00 -24.01
CA CYS A 52 6.61 14.84 -24.89
C CYS A 52 6.08 13.56 -24.25
N SER A 53 6.04 13.49 -22.94
CA SER A 53 5.77 12.25 -22.22
C SER A 53 4.93 12.52 -20.97
N ASP A 54 3.81 11.84 -20.87
CA ASP A 54 2.87 11.91 -19.77
C ASP A 54 2.22 10.55 -19.48
N PRO A 55 3.01 9.44 -19.34
CA PRO A 55 2.46 8.12 -19.13
C PRO A 55 1.84 8.00 -17.74
N TYR A 56 0.63 7.45 -17.70
CA TYR A 56 -0.09 7.24 -16.45
C TYR A 56 -0.87 5.93 -16.44
N LEU A 57 -1.20 5.49 -15.23
CA LEU A 57 -2.12 4.39 -14.96
C LEU A 57 -3.44 4.95 -14.46
N GLU A 58 -4.54 4.28 -14.81
CA GLU A 58 -5.89 4.61 -14.33
C GLU A 58 -6.71 3.34 -14.12
N ASN A 59 -7.86 3.48 -13.42
CA ASN A 59 -8.81 2.40 -13.16
C ASN A 59 -8.17 1.16 -12.49
N PRO A 60 -7.50 1.30 -11.33
CA PRO A 60 -6.87 0.17 -10.69
C PRO A 60 -7.90 -0.86 -10.21
N ILE A 61 -7.60 -2.12 -10.46
CA ILE A 61 -8.25 -3.30 -9.87
C ILE A 61 -7.20 -4.11 -9.13
N VAL A 62 -7.59 -4.77 -8.04
CA VAL A 62 -6.67 -5.52 -7.18
C VAL A 62 -7.16 -6.95 -7.02
N SER A 63 -6.23 -7.89 -7.01
CA SER A 63 -6.45 -9.27 -6.60
C SER A 63 -5.21 -9.80 -5.86
N PHE A 64 -5.38 -10.87 -5.12
CA PHE A 64 -4.32 -11.52 -4.36
C PHE A 64 -4.21 -12.97 -4.81
N ARG A 65 -3.01 -13.44 -5.08
CA ARG A 65 -2.72 -14.85 -5.38
C ARG A 65 -1.23 -15.12 -5.26
N GLU A 66 -0.84 -16.35 -4.98
CA GLU A 66 0.55 -16.81 -5.00
C GLU A 66 1.50 -15.96 -4.12
N GLY A 67 1.01 -15.48 -2.97
CA GLY A 67 1.79 -14.62 -2.08
C GLY A 67 2.03 -13.19 -2.60
N ARG A 68 1.34 -12.77 -3.66
CA ARG A 68 1.55 -11.48 -4.35
C ARG A 68 0.26 -10.67 -4.46
N VAL A 69 0.43 -9.38 -4.52
CA VAL A 69 -0.61 -8.42 -4.88
C VAL A 69 -0.56 -8.22 -6.39
N PHE A 70 -1.67 -8.44 -7.07
CA PHE A 70 -1.82 -8.14 -8.50
C PHE A 70 -2.63 -6.86 -8.65
N VAL A 71 -2.13 -5.95 -9.47
CA VAL A 71 -2.78 -4.69 -9.80
C VAL A 71 -2.97 -4.63 -11.30
N GLY A 72 -4.21 -4.82 -11.73
CA GLY A 72 -4.61 -4.51 -13.10
C GLY A 72 -4.90 -3.02 -13.22
N ALA A 73 -4.51 -2.40 -14.31
CA ALA A 73 -4.79 -1.00 -14.60
C ALA A 73 -4.84 -0.77 -16.11
N ARG A 74 -5.39 0.35 -16.52
CA ARG A 74 -5.24 0.85 -17.89
C ARG A 74 -4.04 1.78 -17.93
N PHE A 75 -3.07 1.43 -18.77
CA PHE A 75 -1.98 2.32 -19.15
C PHE A 75 -2.48 3.27 -20.23
N ALA A 76 -2.16 4.55 -20.12
CA ALA A 76 -2.52 5.57 -21.10
C ALA A 76 -1.54 6.76 -21.03
N GLY A 77 -1.79 7.78 -21.86
CA GLY A 77 -0.89 8.93 -22.00
C GLY A 77 0.14 8.71 -23.10
N ARG A 78 1.11 9.59 -23.17
CA ARG A 78 2.15 9.58 -24.19
C ARG A 78 3.45 9.07 -23.62
N ILE A 79 4.12 8.22 -24.40
CA ILE A 79 5.53 7.88 -24.17
C ILE A 79 6.32 8.53 -25.30
N GLY A 80 7.26 9.39 -24.97
CA GLY A 80 8.03 10.08 -25.98
C GLY A 80 9.31 10.71 -25.46
N ALA A 81 10.10 11.18 -26.41
CA ALA A 81 11.36 11.88 -26.16
C ALA A 81 11.53 13.06 -27.10
N LEU A 82 12.33 14.04 -26.67
CA LEU A 82 12.71 15.18 -27.49
C LEU A 82 13.92 14.78 -28.35
N ILE A 83 13.74 14.67 -29.65
CA ILE A 83 14.80 14.32 -30.59
C ILE A 83 14.98 15.49 -31.55
N GLY A 84 16.16 16.12 -31.55
CA GLY A 84 16.42 17.30 -32.40
C GLY A 84 15.48 18.49 -32.16
N GLY A 85 14.97 18.65 -30.91
CA GLY A 85 14.01 19.70 -30.57
C GLY A 85 12.55 19.40 -30.96
N VAL A 86 12.30 18.28 -31.62
CA VAL A 86 10.95 17.81 -32.03
C VAL A 86 10.51 16.71 -31.08
N CYS A 87 9.26 16.80 -30.60
CA CYS A 87 8.67 15.76 -29.77
C CYS A 87 8.26 14.57 -30.63
N GLN A 88 8.90 13.42 -30.40
CA GLN A 88 8.48 12.14 -30.95
C GLN A 88 7.81 11.33 -29.85
N SER A 89 6.51 11.14 -29.94
CA SER A 89 5.72 10.43 -28.94
C SER A 89 4.73 9.48 -29.59
N ALA A 90 4.46 8.39 -28.88
CA ALA A 90 3.40 7.44 -29.20
C ALA A 90 2.36 7.43 -28.06
N THR A 91 1.10 7.23 -28.44
CA THR A 91 0.00 7.01 -27.51
C THR A 91 -0.63 5.66 -27.82
N GLU A 92 -0.52 4.73 -26.92
CA GLU A 92 -1.08 3.39 -27.08
C GLU A 92 -1.71 2.95 -25.75
N PRO A 93 -3.03 3.15 -25.58
CA PRO A 93 -3.72 2.63 -24.41
C PRO A 93 -3.62 1.10 -24.36
N SER A 94 -3.31 0.55 -23.19
CA SER A 94 -3.11 -0.88 -23.01
C SER A 94 -3.65 -1.31 -21.65
N ALA A 95 -4.33 -2.44 -21.59
CA ALA A 95 -4.56 -3.10 -20.32
C ALA A 95 -3.24 -3.72 -19.86
N ILE A 96 -2.95 -3.53 -18.58
CA ILE A 96 -1.74 -4.06 -17.96
C ILE A 96 -2.07 -4.81 -16.69
N MET A 97 -1.23 -5.76 -16.36
CA MET A 97 -1.24 -6.45 -15.08
C MET A 97 0.16 -6.37 -14.48
N LEU A 98 0.24 -5.82 -13.29
CA LEU A 98 1.44 -5.79 -12.48
C LEU A 98 1.28 -6.74 -11.31
N SER A 99 2.36 -7.35 -10.85
CA SER A 99 2.38 -8.05 -9.58
C SER A 99 3.52 -7.54 -8.70
N ALA A 100 3.33 -7.63 -7.39
CA ALA A 100 4.37 -7.26 -6.43
C ALA A 100 4.21 -8.07 -5.15
N ARG A 101 5.32 -8.25 -4.45
CA ARG A 101 5.32 -8.86 -3.13
C ARG A 101 5.10 -7.76 -2.08
N PRO A 102 4.05 -7.86 -1.24
CA PRO A 102 3.87 -6.91 -0.15
C PRO A 102 4.92 -7.18 0.93
N VAL A 103 5.52 -6.14 1.44
CA VAL A 103 6.51 -6.17 2.52
C VAL A 103 6.22 -5.08 3.52
N LEU A 104 6.72 -5.26 4.73
CA LEU A 104 6.60 -4.27 5.79
C LEU A 104 7.93 -3.55 5.97
N HIS A 105 7.96 -2.25 5.74
CA HIS A 105 9.09 -1.38 6.04
C HIS A 105 8.70 -0.29 7.02
N ALA A 106 9.34 -0.25 8.19
CA ALA A 106 9.17 0.83 9.17
C ALA A 106 7.69 1.19 9.44
N GLN A 107 6.82 0.21 9.62
CA GLN A 107 5.38 0.36 9.87
C GLN A 107 4.54 0.79 8.64
N GLN A 108 5.11 0.77 7.45
CA GLN A 108 4.40 1.04 6.19
C GLN A 108 4.40 -0.18 5.30
N ALA A 109 3.29 -0.44 4.63
CA ALA A 109 3.24 -1.44 3.58
C ALA A 109 3.91 -0.89 2.32
N ALA A 110 4.87 -1.61 1.79
CA ALA A 110 5.55 -1.35 0.54
C ALA A 110 5.39 -2.52 -0.42
N LEU A 111 5.69 -2.29 -1.67
CA LEU A 111 5.67 -3.29 -2.72
C LEU A 111 7.09 -3.53 -3.23
N GLU A 112 7.56 -4.77 -3.15
CA GLU A 112 8.84 -5.20 -3.70
C GLU A 112 8.67 -6.20 -4.84
N ASP A 113 9.76 -6.43 -5.58
CA ASP A 113 9.79 -7.39 -6.68
C ASP A 113 8.62 -7.16 -7.65
N VAL A 114 8.46 -5.91 -8.08
CA VAL A 114 7.39 -5.53 -9.01
C VAL A 114 7.69 -6.11 -10.38
N ARG A 115 6.69 -6.76 -10.98
CA ARG A 115 6.77 -7.41 -12.29
C ARG A 115 5.63 -6.97 -13.19
N VAL A 116 5.92 -6.88 -14.48
CA VAL A 116 4.89 -6.78 -15.52
C VAL A 116 4.49 -8.19 -15.88
N GLU A 117 3.30 -8.61 -15.49
CA GLU A 117 2.76 -9.96 -15.78
C GLU A 117 2.10 -10.02 -17.16
N ALA A 118 1.44 -8.94 -17.56
CA ALA A 118 0.80 -8.82 -18.86
C ALA A 118 0.71 -7.35 -19.30
N ALA A 119 0.80 -7.14 -20.61
CA ALA A 119 0.43 -5.92 -21.30
C ALA A 119 -0.05 -6.28 -22.71
N ASP A 120 -1.01 -5.55 -23.24
CA ASP A 120 -1.59 -5.86 -24.57
C ASP A 120 -0.55 -5.77 -25.69
N THR A 121 0.48 -4.94 -25.52
CA THR A 121 1.51 -4.76 -26.54
C THR A 121 2.93 -4.90 -25.97
N PRO A 122 3.87 -5.47 -26.75
CA PRO A 122 5.27 -5.60 -26.34
C PRO A 122 5.94 -4.23 -26.08
N MET A 123 5.54 -3.19 -26.80
CA MET A 123 6.08 -1.85 -26.61
C MET A 123 5.73 -1.29 -25.24
N VAL A 124 4.48 -1.42 -24.81
CA VAL A 124 4.04 -1.00 -23.48
C VAL A 124 4.70 -1.83 -22.40
N ALA A 125 4.84 -3.15 -22.59
CA ALA A 125 5.56 -4.03 -21.66
C ALA A 125 7.00 -3.57 -21.45
N ALA A 126 7.75 -3.31 -22.53
CA ALA A 126 9.13 -2.85 -22.46
C ALA A 126 9.26 -1.46 -21.81
N ALA A 127 8.38 -0.54 -22.13
CA ALA A 127 8.35 0.79 -21.52
C ALA A 127 8.07 0.71 -19.99
N LEU A 128 7.11 -0.11 -19.60
CA LEU A 128 6.79 -0.34 -18.19
C LEU A 128 7.96 -0.99 -17.44
N GLN A 129 8.62 -1.99 -18.02
CA GLN A 129 9.80 -2.60 -17.40
C GLN A 129 10.92 -1.59 -17.15
N THR A 130 11.15 -0.68 -18.11
CA THR A 130 12.12 0.41 -17.97
C THR A 130 11.73 1.38 -16.85
N LEU A 131 10.47 1.79 -16.79
CA LEU A 131 9.95 2.70 -15.76
C LEU A 131 9.95 2.06 -14.36
N ILE A 132 9.62 0.77 -14.27
CA ILE A 132 9.64 0.00 -13.01
C ILE A 132 11.09 -0.19 -12.54
N GLY A 133 12.01 -0.53 -13.42
CA GLY A 133 13.45 -0.63 -13.11
C GLY A 133 14.05 0.68 -12.58
N GLY A 134 13.48 1.82 -12.96
CA GLY A 134 13.80 3.16 -12.43
C GLY A 134 13.20 3.49 -11.05
N ASN A 135 12.68 2.51 -10.30
CA ASN A 135 12.05 2.68 -8.98
C ASN A 135 10.77 3.54 -8.97
N ALA A 136 10.11 3.73 -10.09
CA ALA A 136 8.88 4.53 -10.14
C ALA A 136 7.77 3.95 -9.23
N LEU A 137 7.68 2.63 -9.12
CA LEU A 137 6.66 1.95 -8.31
C LEU A 137 7.13 1.57 -6.90
N SER A 138 8.42 1.55 -6.61
CA SER A 138 8.94 1.30 -5.25
C SER A 138 8.61 2.44 -4.27
N ARG A 139 8.13 3.57 -4.78
CA ARG A 139 7.65 4.72 -3.98
C ARG A 139 6.18 4.58 -3.57
N LEU A 140 5.51 3.50 -3.98
CA LEU A 140 4.14 3.23 -3.57
C LEU A 140 4.14 2.71 -2.14
N HIS A 141 3.85 3.59 -1.20
CA HIS A 141 3.62 3.23 0.19
C HIS A 141 2.15 3.40 0.52
N ILE A 142 1.58 2.43 1.21
CA ILE A 142 0.23 2.51 1.76
C ILE A 142 0.37 2.59 3.27
N ASP A 143 -0.13 3.66 3.86
CA ASP A 143 -0.21 3.77 5.32
C ASP A 143 -1.36 2.92 5.82
N VAL A 144 -1.03 1.67 6.18
CA VAL A 144 -2.00 0.71 6.73
C VAL A 144 -2.47 1.15 8.12
N LEU A 145 -1.59 1.77 8.92
CA LEU A 145 -1.97 2.25 10.25
C LEU A 145 -2.96 3.39 10.18
N GLU A 146 -2.82 4.30 9.21
CA GLU A 146 -3.81 5.35 8.96
C GLU A 146 -5.15 4.73 8.57
N ALA A 147 -5.15 3.73 7.69
CA ALA A 147 -6.38 3.01 7.32
C ALA A 147 -7.04 2.32 8.53
N VAL A 148 -6.25 1.66 9.40
CA VAL A 148 -6.76 1.03 10.63
C VAL A 148 -7.31 2.09 11.59
N ARG A 149 -6.62 3.20 11.79
CA ARG A 149 -7.10 4.31 12.62
C ARG A 149 -8.40 4.91 12.08
N ALA A 150 -8.53 5.05 10.77
CA ALA A 150 -9.76 5.52 10.14
C ALA A 150 -10.95 4.58 10.37
N LEU A 151 -10.71 3.25 10.36
CA LEU A 151 -11.73 2.25 10.66
C LEU A 151 -12.16 2.25 12.14
N THR A 152 -11.23 2.60 13.05
CA THR A 152 -11.49 2.65 14.49
C THR A 152 -11.86 4.06 14.98
N ALA A 153 -11.97 5.04 14.07
CA ALA A 153 -12.40 6.39 14.42
C ALA A 153 -13.79 6.38 15.07
N PRO A 154 -14.03 7.20 16.10
CA PRO A 154 -15.30 7.23 16.80
C PRO A 154 -16.46 7.48 15.84
N ASN A 155 -17.35 6.51 15.73
CA ASN A 155 -18.61 6.69 14.99
C ASN A 155 -19.67 7.23 15.96
N ARG A 156 -20.20 8.42 15.71
CA ARG A 156 -21.20 9.08 16.56
C ARG A 156 -22.51 8.31 16.70
N THR A 157 -22.75 7.33 15.83
CA THR A 157 -23.96 6.48 15.85
C THR A 157 -23.74 5.13 16.53
N ALA A 158 -22.49 4.77 16.86
CA ALA A 158 -22.21 3.52 17.55
C ALA A 158 -22.45 3.65 19.06
N PRO A 159 -23.07 2.64 19.72
CA PRO A 159 -23.30 2.67 21.15
C PRO A 159 -22.04 2.47 21.99
N PHE A 160 -20.89 2.26 21.37
CA PHE A 160 -19.59 2.06 21.99
C PHE A 160 -18.50 2.77 21.17
N THR A 161 -17.41 3.08 21.85
CA THR A 161 -16.20 3.63 21.20
C THR A 161 -15.07 2.62 21.28
N ILE A 162 -14.42 2.38 20.16
CA ILE A 162 -13.20 1.55 20.11
C ILE A 162 -12.00 2.50 20.17
N ALA A 163 -11.20 2.36 21.21
CA ALA A 163 -9.94 3.07 21.34
C ALA A 163 -8.79 2.09 21.10
N VAL A 164 -7.88 2.42 20.19
CA VAL A 164 -6.72 1.60 19.86
C VAL A 164 -5.45 2.37 20.22
N ARG A 165 -4.55 1.73 20.98
CA ARG A 165 -3.31 2.34 21.45
C ARG A 165 -2.10 1.49 21.07
N GLY A 166 -0.98 2.17 20.79
CA GLY A 166 0.31 1.49 20.56
C GLY A 166 0.31 0.59 19.31
N LEU A 167 -0.49 0.93 18.30
CA LEU A 167 -0.55 0.15 17.07
C LEU A 167 0.82 0.04 16.41
N GLN A 168 1.23 -1.20 16.15
CA GLN A 168 2.44 -1.54 15.41
C GLN A 168 2.14 -2.68 14.44
N LEU A 169 2.52 -2.52 13.19
CA LEU A 169 2.46 -3.61 12.21
C LEU A 169 3.62 -4.58 12.47
N SER A 170 3.33 -5.86 12.57
CA SER A 170 4.34 -6.90 12.79
C SER A 170 4.49 -7.87 11.63
N ASN A 171 3.45 -8.03 10.82
CA ASN A 171 3.49 -8.90 9.65
C ASN A 171 2.54 -8.42 8.55
N LEU A 172 2.90 -8.72 7.30
CA LEU A 172 2.10 -8.43 6.12
C LEU A 172 2.32 -9.56 5.10
N VAL A 173 1.29 -10.36 4.84
CA VAL A 173 1.41 -11.52 3.94
C VAL A 173 0.13 -11.73 3.15
N VAL A 174 0.27 -12.15 1.88
CA VAL A 174 -0.85 -12.65 1.07
C VAL A 174 -0.96 -14.16 1.28
N GLN A 175 -2.10 -14.61 1.77
CA GLN A 175 -2.42 -16.00 2.01
C GLN A 175 -3.90 -16.25 1.68
N ASN A 176 -4.24 -17.38 1.05
CA ASN A 176 -5.61 -17.76 0.71
C ASN A 176 -6.40 -16.66 -0.06
N GLU A 177 -5.72 -15.98 -1.00
CA GLU A 177 -6.30 -14.86 -1.78
C GLU A 177 -6.75 -13.66 -0.94
N GLU A 178 -6.21 -13.51 0.25
CA GLU A 178 -6.44 -12.39 1.17
C GLU A 178 -5.13 -11.79 1.63
N LEU A 179 -5.15 -10.50 1.98
CA LEU A 179 -4.02 -9.83 2.59
C LEU A 179 -4.20 -9.85 4.11
N HIS A 180 -3.31 -10.59 4.79
CA HIS A 180 -3.27 -10.68 6.24
C HIS A 180 -2.28 -9.65 6.79
N VAL A 181 -2.74 -8.86 7.75
CA VAL A 181 -1.95 -7.84 8.44
C VAL A 181 -1.98 -8.13 9.93
N THR A 182 -0.86 -8.53 10.50
CA THR A 182 -0.76 -8.70 11.95
C THR A 182 -0.40 -7.38 12.61
N VAL A 183 -1.23 -6.97 13.54
CA VAL A 183 -1.09 -5.71 14.27
C VAL A 183 -0.94 -6.01 15.75
N ASN A 184 0.09 -5.47 16.38
CA ASN A 184 0.26 -5.44 17.83
C ASN A 184 -0.33 -4.15 18.37
N GLY A 185 -1.05 -4.23 19.50
CA GLY A 185 -1.63 -3.06 20.13
C GLY A 185 -2.61 -3.44 21.24
N ALA A 186 -3.12 -2.43 21.93
CA ALA A 186 -4.19 -2.57 22.90
C ALA A 186 -5.49 -2.02 22.32
N VAL A 187 -6.54 -2.83 22.36
CA VAL A 187 -7.89 -2.44 21.95
C VAL A 187 -8.75 -2.28 23.21
N GLU A 188 -9.29 -1.10 23.43
CA GLU A 188 -10.22 -0.80 24.51
C GLU A 188 -11.61 -0.51 23.91
N ILE A 189 -12.63 -1.17 24.42
CA ILE A 189 -14.03 -0.88 24.09
C ILE A 189 -14.64 -0.11 25.27
N ARG A 190 -15.20 1.06 25.03
CA ARG A 190 -15.80 1.92 26.05
C ARG A 190 -17.24 2.28 25.67
#